data_b86e3649365bdccd4c1d63020e871d7d
#
_entry.id   b86e3649365bdccd4c1d63020e871d7d
#
_cell.length_a   1.000
_cell.length_b   1.000
_cell.length_c   1.000
_cell.angle_alpha   90.00
_cell.angle_beta   90.00
_cell.angle_gamma   90.00
#
_symmetry.space_group_name_H-M   'P 1'
#
loop_
_entity.id
_entity.type
_entity.pdbx_description
1 polymer ?
#
loop_
_entity_poly.entity_id
_entity_poly.type
_entity_poly.pdbx_seq_one_letter_code
_entity_poly.pdbx_strand_id
1 'polypeptide(L)'
;VLTGLSLSGDLEDPSRSIPSGVIGAVLTGAVVYLALPFVLAYSAAPDALRNNSLLWTDVAVGGAFLVIPGMAGAVLSSAFGSILSAPRTLQALSGDNLAPQVLGEIDEETGEPLMGVRFSGALAFLVALLLPDLNAVASTVTVFFLTTYGALNGVAFLEALIGDPSFRPRIPVHWSVSLFGFLGCFLAMFLINPLACSFAIVFEVGIFAFLSRRSLETTWGDARSGLLLTGARYALLRLRDARVDPRNWRPHILVMSEDVERDLPVLEIADHFGQHRGIVTLVHVVNGVVGDEAVSPADILARDR
;
A
#
# COMPACT_ATOMS: atom_id res chain seq x y z
N VAL A 1 7.53 -14.42 1.55
CA VAL A 1 6.18 -13.87 1.69
C VAL A 1 5.79 -13.12 0.43
N LEU A 2 6.54 -12.10 0.00
CA LEU A 2 6.22 -11.30 -1.19
C LEU A 2 6.14 -12.13 -2.48
N THR A 3 7.03 -13.09 -2.68
CA THR A 3 7.01 -14.02 -3.81
C THR A 3 5.69 -14.82 -3.87
N GLY A 4 5.18 -15.26 -2.71
CA GLY A 4 3.89 -15.95 -2.65
C GLY A 4 2.70 -15.05 -3.00
N LEU A 5 2.79 -13.74 -2.73
CA LEU A 5 1.78 -12.75 -3.12
C LEU A 5 1.81 -12.48 -4.63
N SER A 6 3.00 -12.40 -5.24
CA SER A 6 3.14 -12.16 -6.69
C SER A 6 2.65 -13.36 -7.54
N LEU A 7 2.55 -14.53 -6.96
CA LEU A 7 2.01 -15.75 -7.58
C LEU A 7 0.54 -16.02 -7.22
N SER A 8 -0.16 -15.04 -6.68
CA SER A 8 -1.56 -15.19 -6.24
C SER A 8 -2.53 -15.59 -7.36
N GLY A 9 -2.23 -15.20 -8.61
CA GLY A 9 -3.03 -15.56 -9.79
C GLY A 9 -3.02 -17.07 -10.12
N ASP A 10 -2.02 -17.80 -9.64
CA ASP A 10 -1.86 -19.23 -9.89
C ASP A 10 -2.54 -20.10 -8.78
N LEU A 11 -3.14 -19.47 -7.77
CA LEU A 11 -3.79 -20.16 -6.65
C LEU A 11 -5.29 -20.37 -6.91
N GLU A 12 -5.79 -21.56 -6.57
CA GLU A 12 -7.22 -21.91 -6.68
C GLU A 12 -8.11 -21.03 -5.77
N ASP A 13 -7.70 -20.79 -4.51
CA ASP A 13 -8.36 -19.89 -3.57
C ASP A 13 -7.32 -18.97 -2.90
N PRO A 14 -6.94 -17.84 -3.53
CA PRO A 14 -5.98 -16.90 -2.97
C PRO A 14 -6.43 -16.32 -1.62
N SER A 15 -7.74 -16.10 -1.45
CA SER A 15 -8.30 -15.47 -0.26
C SER A 15 -8.10 -16.30 1.00
N ARG A 16 -8.00 -17.63 0.85
CA ARG A 16 -7.74 -18.57 1.94
C ARG A 16 -6.28 -18.96 2.06
N SER A 17 -5.65 -19.24 0.93
CA SER A 17 -4.30 -19.79 0.88
C SER A 17 -3.25 -18.77 1.29
N ILE A 18 -3.39 -17.50 0.86
CA ILE A 18 -2.42 -16.45 1.17
C ILE A 18 -2.35 -16.16 2.67
N PRO A 19 -3.46 -15.84 3.39
CA PRO A 19 -3.37 -15.55 4.82
C PRO A 19 -2.83 -16.72 5.63
N SER A 20 -3.30 -17.93 5.38
CA SER A 20 -2.86 -19.12 6.13
C SER A 20 -1.39 -19.47 5.85
N GLY A 21 -0.97 -19.40 4.59
CA GLY A 21 0.40 -19.66 4.17
C GLY A 21 1.37 -18.61 4.70
N VAL A 22 1.03 -17.32 4.62
CA VAL A 22 1.85 -16.23 5.12
C VAL A 22 2.01 -16.29 6.65
N ILE A 23 0.90 -16.46 7.37
CA ILE A 23 0.95 -16.58 8.85
C ILE A 23 1.76 -17.82 9.26
N GLY A 24 1.53 -18.97 8.61
CA GLY A 24 2.26 -20.18 8.86
C GLY A 24 3.77 -20.02 8.62
N ALA A 25 4.16 -19.41 7.50
CA ALA A 25 5.56 -19.16 7.17
C ALA A 25 6.22 -18.18 8.17
N VAL A 26 5.52 -17.10 8.55
CA VAL A 26 6.04 -16.12 9.51
C VAL A 26 6.20 -16.74 10.90
N LEU A 27 5.22 -17.50 11.38
CA LEU A 27 5.29 -18.15 12.69
C LEU A 27 6.41 -19.21 12.73
N THR A 28 6.51 -20.04 11.70
CA THR A 28 7.58 -21.03 11.60
C THR A 28 8.94 -20.36 11.55
N GLY A 29 9.10 -19.31 10.72
CA GLY A 29 10.32 -18.52 10.68
C GLY A 29 10.65 -17.89 12.03
N ALA A 30 9.67 -17.28 12.70
CA ALA A 30 9.85 -16.67 14.01
C ALA A 30 10.35 -17.67 15.05
N VAL A 31 9.77 -18.87 15.11
CA VAL A 31 10.22 -19.94 16.02
C VAL A 31 11.68 -20.30 15.74
N VAL A 32 12.03 -20.52 14.47
CA VAL A 32 13.41 -20.86 14.08
C VAL A 32 14.37 -19.71 14.44
N TYR A 33 14.06 -18.46 14.04
CA TYR A 33 14.92 -17.32 14.31
C TYR A 33 15.08 -17.00 15.80
N LEU A 34 14.06 -17.25 16.62
CA LEU A 34 14.16 -17.12 18.07
C LEU A 34 14.99 -18.25 18.70
N ALA A 35 14.90 -19.48 18.20
CA ALA A 35 15.64 -20.61 18.70
C ALA A 35 17.15 -20.55 18.37
N LEU A 36 17.49 -20.08 17.16
CA LEU A 36 18.88 -20.06 16.66
C LEU A 36 19.88 -19.36 17.57
N PRO A 37 19.61 -18.15 18.11
CA PRO A 37 20.54 -17.46 19.02
C PRO A 37 20.84 -18.29 20.28
N PHE A 38 19.86 -18.99 20.84
CA PHE A 38 20.05 -19.85 22.02
C PHE A 38 20.91 -21.07 21.69
N VAL A 39 20.63 -21.70 20.54
CA VAL A 39 21.43 -22.83 20.06
C VAL A 39 22.89 -22.42 19.86
N LEU A 40 23.13 -21.29 19.20
CA LEU A 40 24.45 -20.75 18.94
C LEU A 40 25.17 -20.34 20.24
N ALA A 41 24.48 -19.65 21.14
CA ALA A 41 25.06 -19.25 22.43
C ALA A 41 25.48 -20.45 23.30
N TYR A 42 24.76 -21.58 23.16
CA TYR A 42 25.10 -22.80 23.89
C TYR A 42 26.21 -23.62 23.21
N SER A 43 26.34 -23.51 21.88
CA SER A 43 27.22 -24.40 21.08
C SER A 43 28.59 -23.77 20.76
N ALA A 44 28.79 -22.46 20.97
CA ALA A 44 30.01 -21.78 20.59
C ALA A 44 30.48 -20.74 21.61
N ALA A 45 31.81 -20.56 21.69
CA ALA A 45 32.39 -19.52 22.52
C ALA A 45 32.05 -18.10 22.01
N PRO A 46 31.94 -17.08 22.88
CA PRO A 46 31.59 -15.71 22.49
C PRO A 46 32.52 -15.10 21.44
N ASP A 47 33.79 -15.44 21.46
CA ASP A 47 34.77 -14.94 20.48
C ASP A 47 34.56 -15.55 19.09
N ALA A 48 34.17 -16.84 19.02
CA ALA A 48 33.84 -17.50 17.77
C ALA A 48 32.55 -16.92 17.16
N LEU A 49 31.54 -16.59 17.99
CA LEU A 49 30.29 -15.94 17.57
C LEU A 49 30.51 -14.55 16.94
N ARG A 50 31.55 -13.83 17.38
CA ARG A 50 31.85 -12.49 16.88
C ARG A 50 32.72 -12.48 15.63
N ASN A 51 33.64 -13.45 15.51
CA ASN A 51 34.72 -13.37 14.52
C ASN A 51 34.60 -14.41 13.40
N ASN A 52 33.76 -15.45 13.57
CA ASN A 52 33.60 -16.50 12.57
C ASN A 52 32.27 -16.40 11.84
N SER A 53 32.28 -15.86 10.62
CA SER A 53 31.07 -15.74 9.76
C SER A 53 30.55 -17.09 9.25
N LEU A 54 31.37 -18.13 9.26
CA LEU A 54 30.99 -19.48 8.87
C LEU A 54 30.85 -20.43 10.07
N LEU A 55 30.51 -19.90 11.23
CA LEU A 55 30.39 -20.66 12.47
C LEU A 55 29.53 -21.93 12.38
N TRP A 56 28.51 -21.89 11.53
CA TRP A 56 27.66 -23.05 11.28
C TRP A 56 28.39 -24.25 10.73
N THR A 57 29.50 -24.05 9.98
CA THR A 57 30.32 -25.16 9.50
C THR A 57 31.08 -25.90 10.62
N ASP A 58 31.30 -25.22 11.76
CA ASP A 58 32.02 -25.76 12.88
C ASP A 58 31.10 -26.40 13.94
N VAL A 59 29.88 -25.85 14.06
CA VAL A 59 28.90 -26.24 15.09
C VAL A 59 27.91 -27.29 14.60
N ALA A 60 27.57 -27.29 13.31
CA ALA A 60 26.55 -28.19 12.79
C ALA A 60 27.04 -29.64 12.65
N VAL A 61 26.14 -30.58 12.89
CA VAL A 61 26.39 -32.00 12.59
C VAL A 61 26.62 -32.17 11.09
N GLY A 62 27.75 -32.78 10.71
CA GLY A 62 28.15 -32.89 9.31
C GLY A 62 28.96 -31.69 8.78
N GLY A 63 29.11 -30.62 9.57
CA GLY A 63 30.02 -29.52 9.32
C GLY A 63 29.80 -28.88 7.94
N ALA A 64 30.89 -28.47 7.32
CA ALA A 64 30.88 -27.83 6.00
C ALA A 64 30.21 -28.69 4.91
N PHE A 65 30.25 -30.01 5.02
CA PHE A 65 29.66 -30.91 4.02
C PHE A 65 28.14 -30.80 3.87
N LEU A 66 27.41 -30.51 4.96
CA LEU A 66 25.96 -30.30 4.94
C LEU A 66 25.61 -28.82 4.89
N VAL A 67 26.36 -27.96 5.55
CA VAL A 67 26.06 -26.53 5.67
C VAL A 67 26.25 -25.83 4.32
N ILE A 68 27.32 -26.08 3.60
CA ILE A 68 27.62 -25.40 2.33
C ILE A 68 26.59 -25.72 1.25
N PRO A 69 26.24 -26.99 0.97
CA PRO A 69 25.19 -27.31 0.01
C PRO A 69 23.82 -26.79 0.44
N GLY A 70 23.48 -26.84 1.74
CA GLY A 70 22.24 -26.28 2.26
C GLY A 70 22.13 -24.78 2.06
N MET A 71 23.22 -24.05 2.32
CA MET A 71 23.29 -22.61 2.08
C MET A 71 23.19 -22.28 0.59
N ALA A 72 23.92 -23.03 -0.26
CA ALA A 72 23.84 -22.86 -1.71
C ALA A 72 22.41 -23.10 -2.23
N GLY A 73 21.75 -24.16 -1.75
CA GLY A 73 20.34 -24.43 -2.10
C GLY A 73 19.40 -23.33 -1.68
N ALA A 74 19.54 -22.79 -0.46
CA ALA A 74 18.73 -21.67 0.03
C ALA A 74 18.94 -20.39 -0.81
N VAL A 75 20.19 -20.06 -1.15
CA VAL A 75 20.52 -18.90 -1.98
C VAL A 75 19.94 -19.05 -3.38
N LEU A 76 20.12 -20.21 -4.01
CA LEU A 76 19.57 -20.50 -5.36
C LEU A 76 18.06 -20.47 -5.36
N SER A 77 17.40 -21.06 -4.37
CA SER A 77 15.92 -21.02 -4.23
C SER A 77 15.40 -19.59 -4.12
N SER A 78 16.05 -18.75 -3.31
CA SER A 78 15.70 -17.34 -3.17
C SER A 78 15.92 -16.56 -4.47
N ALA A 79 17.03 -16.81 -5.15
CA ALA A 79 17.33 -16.18 -6.44
C ALA A 79 16.28 -16.54 -7.52
N PHE A 80 15.93 -17.82 -7.66
CA PHE A 80 14.89 -18.27 -8.58
C PHE A 80 13.53 -17.65 -8.24
N GLY A 81 13.14 -17.62 -6.97
CA GLY A 81 11.90 -16.97 -6.55
C GLY A 81 11.86 -15.48 -6.93
N SER A 82 12.97 -14.76 -6.79
CA SER A 82 13.06 -13.34 -7.16
C SER A 82 13.03 -13.12 -8.66
N ILE A 83 13.72 -13.97 -9.44
CA ILE A 83 13.74 -13.90 -10.91
C ILE A 83 12.34 -14.16 -11.49
N LEU A 84 11.55 -15.02 -10.88
CA LEU A 84 10.19 -15.32 -11.32
C LEU A 84 9.18 -14.24 -10.92
N SER A 85 9.33 -13.65 -9.73
CA SER A 85 8.33 -12.72 -9.20
C SER A 85 8.49 -11.28 -9.72
N ALA A 86 9.71 -10.81 -9.95
CA ALA A 86 9.95 -9.43 -10.37
C ALA A 86 9.33 -9.09 -11.74
N PRO A 87 9.47 -9.92 -12.81
CA PRO A 87 8.83 -9.65 -14.10
C PRO A 87 7.29 -9.65 -14.02
N ARG A 88 6.70 -10.53 -13.21
CA ARG A 88 5.23 -10.58 -13.02
C ARG A 88 4.70 -9.33 -12.30
N THR A 89 5.47 -8.79 -11.37
CA THR A 89 5.15 -7.50 -10.74
C THR A 89 5.22 -6.36 -11.76
N LEU A 90 6.25 -6.33 -12.62
CA LEU A 90 6.36 -5.36 -13.71
C LEU A 90 5.21 -5.49 -14.72
N GLN A 91 4.80 -6.71 -15.03
CA GLN A 91 3.64 -6.98 -15.89
C GLN A 91 2.35 -6.41 -15.30
N ALA A 92 2.09 -6.64 -14.02
CA ALA A 92 0.93 -6.08 -13.33
C ALA A 92 0.96 -4.54 -13.34
N LEU A 93 2.09 -3.92 -13.01
CA LEU A 93 2.27 -2.46 -13.07
C LEU A 93 2.10 -1.90 -14.48
N SER A 94 2.51 -2.65 -15.51
CA SER A 94 2.33 -2.29 -16.90
C SER A 94 0.86 -2.33 -17.32
N GLY A 95 0.11 -3.33 -16.87
CA GLY A 95 -1.33 -3.44 -17.06
C GLY A 95 -2.10 -2.26 -16.45
N ASP A 96 -1.62 -1.75 -15.33
CA ASP A 96 -2.20 -0.57 -14.65
C ASP A 96 -1.65 0.77 -15.20
N ASN A 97 -0.90 0.78 -16.32
CA ASN A 97 -0.24 1.95 -16.89
C ASN A 97 0.76 2.66 -15.94
N LEU A 98 1.23 1.99 -14.90
CA LEU A 98 2.23 2.48 -13.96
C LEU A 98 3.66 2.25 -14.44
N ALA A 99 3.87 1.25 -15.30
CA ALA A 99 5.13 0.96 -15.95
C ALA A 99 4.97 1.00 -17.49
N PRO A 100 6.08 1.12 -18.25
CA PRO A 100 6.02 1.02 -19.72
C PRO A 100 5.41 -0.30 -20.19
N GLN A 101 4.46 -0.25 -21.12
CA GLN A 101 3.72 -1.43 -21.61
C GLN A 101 4.64 -2.53 -22.14
N VAL A 102 5.75 -2.15 -22.76
CA VAL A 102 6.76 -3.10 -23.28
C VAL A 102 7.30 -4.06 -22.20
N LEU A 103 7.33 -3.64 -20.92
CA LEU A 103 7.80 -4.49 -19.82
C LEU A 103 6.79 -5.56 -19.40
N GLY A 104 5.53 -5.38 -19.78
CA GLY A 104 4.43 -6.29 -19.45
C GLY A 104 3.96 -7.16 -20.62
N GLU A 105 4.53 -6.96 -21.83
CA GLU A 105 4.18 -7.77 -23.00
C GLU A 105 4.57 -9.24 -22.78
N ILE A 106 3.59 -10.11 -22.96
CA ILE A 106 3.77 -11.56 -22.85
C ILE A 106 4.22 -12.09 -24.21
N ASP A 107 5.29 -12.84 -24.20
CA ASP A 107 5.75 -13.57 -25.38
C ASP A 107 4.82 -14.76 -25.67
N GLU A 108 4.32 -14.85 -26.90
CA GLU A 108 3.30 -15.86 -27.28
C GLU A 108 3.84 -17.30 -27.21
N GLU A 109 5.15 -17.50 -27.36
CA GLU A 109 5.74 -18.85 -27.35
C GLU A 109 6.01 -19.34 -25.93
N THR A 110 6.45 -18.46 -25.03
CA THR A 110 6.87 -18.83 -23.67
C THR A 110 5.80 -18.55 -22.61
N GLY A 111 4.84 -17.67 -22.89
CA GLY A 111 3.84 -17.22 -21.93
C GLY A 111 4.41 -16.31 -20.80
N GLU A 112 5.65 -15.84 -20.95
CA GLU A 112 6.36 -15.05 -19.94
C GLU A 112 6.67 -13.62 -20.43
N PRO A 113 6.76 -12.61 -19.56
CA PRO A 113 7.11 -11.24 -19.93
C PRO A 113 8.63 -11.12 -20.13
N LEU A 114 9.13 -11.55 -21.28
CA LEU A 114 10.57 -11.63 -21.58
C LEU A 114 11.30 -10.30 -21.38
N MET A 115 10.70 -9.17 -21.77
CA MET A 115 11.30 -7.85 -21.55
C MET A 115 11.38 -7.50 -20.06
N GLY A 116 10.38 -7.87 -19.28
CA GLY A 116 10.41 -7.75 -17.82
C GLY A 116 11.54 -8.58 -17.20
N VAL A 117 11.73 -9.83 -17.67
CA VAL A 117 12.84 -10.71 -17.23
C VAL A 117 14.19 -10.09 -17.54
N ARG A 118 14.38 -9.62 -18.78
CA ARG A 118 15.65 -8.99 -19.21
C ARG A 118 15.96 -7.72 -18.41
N PHE A 119 14.95 -6.88 -18.19
CA PHE A 119 15.09 -5.66 -17.40
C PHE A 119 15.44 -5.96 -15.94
N SER A 120 14.73 -6.87 -15.30
CA SER A 120 14.99 -7.28 -13.92
C SER A 120 16.37 -7.90 -13.75
N GLY A 121 16.77 -8.76 -14.68
CA GLY A 121 18.10 -9.38 -14.71
C GLY A 121 19.22 -8.36 -14.91
N ALA A 122 19.05 -7.43 -15.85
CA ALA A 122 20.02 -6.36 -16.09
C ALA A 122 20.17 -5.44 -14.87
N LEU A 123 19.05 -5.10 -14.21
CA LEU A 123 19.05 -4.29 -12.98
C LEU A 123 19.77 -5.02 -11.84
N ALA A 124 19.47 -6.29 -11.63
CA ALA A 124 20.14 -7.11 -10.61
C ALA A 124 21.66 -7.20 -10.87
N PHE A 125 22.06 -7.41 -12.11
CA PHE A 125 23.46 -7.44 -12.52
C PHE A 125 24.15 -6.09 -12.28
N LEU A 126 23.50 -4.99 -12.63
CA LEU A 126 24.03 -3.64 -12.41
C LEU A 126 24.22 -3.37 -10.91
N VAL A 127 23.24 -3.71 -10.07
CA VAL A 127 23.35 -3.56 -8.60
C VAL A 127 24.49 -4.39 -8.04
N ALA A 128 24.69 -5.63 -8.52
CA ALA A 128 25.79 -6.49 -8.11
C ALA A 128 27.17 -5.92 -8.50
N LEU A 129 27.26 -5.19 -9.62
CA LEU A 129 28.49 -4.50 -10.04
C LEU A 129 28.77 -3.24 -9.21
N LEU A 130 27.74 -2.49 -8.86
CA LEU A 130 27.87 -1.22 -8.14
C LEU A 130 28.10 -1.42 -6.64
N LEU A 131 27.62 -2.51 -6.07
CA LEU A 131 27.71 -2.83 -4.65
C LEU A 131 28.51 -4.14 -4.45
N PRO A 132 29.84 -4.07 -4.47
CA PRO A 132 30.67 -5.28 -4.37
C PRO A 132 30.70 -5.88 -2.95
N ASP A 133 30.28 -5.09 -1.93
CA ASP A 133 30.18 -5.56 -0.54
C ASP A 133 28.82 -6.20 -0.27
N LEU A 134 28.82 -7.47 0.13
CA LEU A 134 27.62 -8.23 0.45
C LEU A 134 26.80 -7.59 1.58
N ASN A 135 27.46 -6.97 2.57
CA ASN A 135 26.77 -6.32 3.68
C ASN A 135 26.03 -5.06 3.21
N ALA A 136 26.60 -4.31 2.28
CA ALA A 136 25.95 -3.14 1.67
C ALA A 136 24.73 -3.57 0.85
N VAL A 137 24.82 -4.64 0.07
CA VAL A 137 23.69 -5.23 -0.65
C VAL A 137 22.61 -5.67 0.30
N ALA A 138 22.96 -6.45 1.33
CA ALA A 138 22.02 -6.96 2.31
C ALA A 138 21.28 -5.83 3.06
N SER A 139 22.02 -4.80 3.51
CA SER A 139 21.43 -3.63 4.16
C SER A 139 20.46 -2.89 3.25
N THR A 140 20.85 -2.63 1.99
CA THR A 140 20.02 -1.94 1.00
C THR A 140 18.75 -2.72 0.69
N VAL A 141 18.87 -4.02 0.38
CA VAL A 141 17.73 -4.90 0.09
C VAL A 141 16.78 -4.96 1.29
N THR A 142 17.31 -5.05 2.52
CA THR A 142 16.48 -5.08 3.74
C THR A 142 15.67 -3.81 3.89
N VAL A 143 16.26 -2.64 3.62
CA VAL A 143 15.55 -1.35 3.67
C VAL A 143 14.40 -1.34 2.65
N PHE A 144 14.62 -1.76 1.40
CA PHE A 144 13.54 -1.81 0.40
C PHE A 144 12.43 -2.81 0.77
N PHE A 145 12.76 -3.95 1.36
CA PHE A 145 11.73 -4.86 1.87
C PHE A 145 10.91 -4.24 3.00
N LEU A 146 11.58 -3.58 3.95
CA LEU A 146 10.90 -2.90 5.06
C LEU A 146 10.00 -1.76 4.56
N THR A 147 10.42 -1.03 3.52
CA THR A 147 9.60 -0.03 2.85
C THR A 147 8.31 -0.64 2.30
N THR A 148 8.42 -1.75 1.56
CA THR A 148 7.25 -2.44 1.02
C THR A 148 6.31 -2.93 2.13
N TYR A 149 6.85 -3.54 3.19
CA TYR A 149 6.03 -3.96 4.33
C TYR A 149 5.44 -2.76 5.08
N GLY A 150 6.19 -1.68 5.21
CA GLY A 150 5.70 -0.43 5.78
C GLY A 150 4.52 0.12 4.96
N ALA A 151 4.66 0.22 3.65
CA ALA A 151 3.61 0.68 2.75
C ALA A 151 2.34 -0.20 2.85
N LEU A 152 2.48 -1.54 2.83
CA LEU A 152 1.35 -2.46 3.00
C LEU A 152 0.63 -2.27 4.33
N ASN A 153 1.37 -2.12 5.43
CA ASN A 153 0.79 -1.84 6.74
C ASN A 153 0.13 -0.46 6.79
N GLY A 154 0.74 0.55 6.13
CA GLY A 154 0.19 1.90 6.02
C GLY A 154 -1.15 1.92 5.28
N VAL A 155 -1.23 1.23 4.13
CA VAL A 155 -2.49 1.10 3.37
C VAL A 155 -3.53 0.36 4.20
N ALA A 156 -3.20 -0.78 4.82
CA ALA A 156 -4.12 -1.53 5.66
C ALA A 156 -4.62 -0.70 6.87
N PHE A 157 -3.76 0.14 7.47
CA PHE A 157 -4.14 1.07 8.51
C PHE A 157 -5.14 2.11 8.01
N LEU A 158 -4.87 2.74 6.85
CA LEU A 158 -5.74 3.75 6.27
C LEU A 158 -7.10 3.17 5.89
N GLU A 159 -7.15 2.02 5.22
CA GLU A 159 -8.39 1.33 4.84
C GLU A 159 -9.23 0.96 6.06
N ALA A 160 -8.58 0.43 7.13
CA ALA A 160 -9.27 0.12 8.37
C ALA A 160 -9.79 1.37 9.10
N LEU A 161 -9.12 2.53 8.95
CA LEU A 161 -9.53 3.80 9.53
C LEU A 161 -10.68 4.43 8.76
N ILE A 162 -10.64 4.38 7.44
CA ILE A 162 -11.68 4.91 6.54
C ILE A 162 -12.97 4.09 6.71
N GLY A 163 -12.85 2.79 6.95
CA GLY A 163 -13.99 1.88 7.06
C GLY A 163 -14.68 1.69 5.71
N ASP A 164 -13.89 1.58 4.61
CA ASP A 164 -14.42 1.35 3.27
C ASP A 164 -15.22 0.05 3.22
N PRO A 165 -16.49 0.09 2.73
CA PRO A 165 -17.32 -1.10 2.60
C PRO A 165 -16.74 -2.17 1.66
N SER A 166 -15.83 -1.79 0.76
CA SER A 166 -15.13 -2.72 -0.15
C SER A 166 -13.98 -3.46 0.55
N PHE A 167 -13.41 -2.87 1.60
CA PHE A 167 -12.33 -3.48 2.38
C PHE A 167 -12.90 -4.51 3.37
N ARG A 168 -12.94 -5.77 2.94
CA ARG A 168 -13.48 -6.89 3.74
C ARG A 168 -12.42 -7.96 3.99
N PRO A 169 -11.43 -7.69 4.86
CA PRO A 169 -10.42 -8.68 5.16
C PRO A 169 -11.03 -9.93 5.80
N ARG A 170 -10.59 -11.11 5.38
CA ARG A 170 -11.06 -12.38 5.94
C ARG A 170 -10.72 -12.52 7.42
N ILE A 171 -9.56 -11.98 7.83
CA ILE A 171 -9.13 -11.92 9.23
C ILE A 171 -9.21 -10.45 9.64
N PRO A 172 -10.21 -10.06 10.45
CA PRO A 172 -10.31 -8.68 10.90
C PRO A 172 -9.17 -8.37 11.87
N VAL A 173 -8.36 -7.40 11.53
CA VAL A 173 -7.25 -6.91 12.37
C VAL A 173 -7.57 -5.48 12.79
N HIS A 174 -7.37 -5.17 14.07
CA HIS A 174 -7.58 -3.81 14.55
C HIS A 174 -6.57 -2.85 13.91
N TRP A 175 -7.01 -1.65 13.52
CA TRP A 175 -6.19 -0.64 12.84
C TRP A 175 -4.85 -0.33 13.53
N SER A 176 -4.82 -0.43 14.87
CA SER A 176 -3.60 -0.16 15.65
C SER A 176 -2.47 -1.15 15.35
N VAL A 177 -2.79 -2.40 15.04
CA VAL A 177 -1.77 -3.42 14.71
C VAL A 177 -1.05 -3.03 13.42
N SER A 178 -1.81 -2.61 12.40
CA SER A 178 -1.25 -2.11 11.14
C SER A 178 -0.44 -0.83 11.35
N LEU A 179 -0.91 0.08 12.21
CA LEU A 179 -0.15 1.28 12.57
C LEU A 179 1.19 0.94 13.24
N PHE A 180 1.19 0.01 14.20
CA PHE A 180 2.44 -0.46 14.83
C PHE A 180 3.37 -1.15 13.83
N GLY A 181 2.83 -1.93 12.91
CA GLY A 181 3.60 -2.52 11.81
C GLY A 181 4.26 -1.46 10.92
N PHE A 182 3.49 -0.44 10.53
CA PHE A 182 3.98 0.70 9.76
C PHE A 182 5.13 1.44 10.47
N LEU A 183 4.89 1.88 11.70
CA LEU A 183 5.89 2.61 12.49
C LEU A 183 7.12 1.73 12.80
N GLY A 184 6.90 0.44 13.09
CA GLY A 184 7.97 -0.52 13.34
C GLY A 184 8.88 -0.73 12.15
N CYS A 185 8.34 -0.79 10.93
CA CYS A 185 9.13 -0.88 9.70
C CYS A 185 10.03 0.35 9.53
N PHE A 186 9.48 1.56 9.67
CA PHE A 186 10.27 2.79 9.56
C PHE A 186 11.34 2.91 10.65
N LEU A 187 11.00 2.55 11.88
CA LEU A 187 11.98 2.52 12.97
C LEU A 187 13.11 1.54 12.67
N ALA A 188 12.78 0.33 12.22
CA ALA A 188 13.79 -0.67 11.86
C ALA A 188 14.70 -0.21 10.72
N MET A 189 14.12 0.40 9.65
CA MET A 189 14.89 0.98 8.55
C MET A 189 15.89 2.03 9.03
N PHE A 190 15.42 2.94 9.90
CA PHE A 190 16.27 3.98 10.46
C PHE A 190 17.40 3.42 11.33
N LEU A 191 17.13 2.38 12.13
CA LEU A 191 18.12 1.73 12.99
C LEU A 191 19.17 0.93 12.18
N ILE A 192 18.77 0.34 11.03
CA ILE A 192 19.70 -0.43 10.20
C ILE A 192 20.63 0.50 9.43
N ASN A 193 20.07 1.47 8.70
CA ASN A 193 20.86 2.41 7.92
C ASN A 193 20.06 3.71 7.66
N PRO A 194 20.32 4.79 8.43
CA PRO A 194 19.59 6.06 8.29
C PRO A 194 19.71 6.69 6.91
N LEU A 195 20.86 6.56 6.23
CA LEU A 195 21.07 7.12 4.89
C LEU A 195 20.27 6.35 3.84
N ALA A 196 20.33 5.02 3.89
CA ALA A 196 19.54 4.20 2.99
C ALA A 196 18.03 4.39 3.22
N CYS A 197 17.60 4.54 4.48
CA CYS A 197 16.23 4.87 4.84
C CYS A 197 15.77 6.19 4.22
N SER A 198 16.57 7.25 4.38
CA SER A 198 16.27 8.56 3.81
C SER A 198 16.19 8.52 2.28
N PHE A 199 17.13 7.81 1.64
CA PHE A 199 17.13 7.62 0.20
C PHE A 199 15.87 6.86 -0.27
N ALA A 200 15.50 5.77 0.40
CA ALA A 200 14.32 4.99 0.06
C ALA A 200 13.04 5.83 0.16
N ILE A 201 12.87 6.59 1.22
CA ILE A 201 11.71 7.48 1.41
C ILE A 201 11.65 8.56 0.31
N VAL A 202 12.77 9.22 0.02
CA VAL A 202 12.82 10.25 -1.04
C VAL A 202 12.51 9.65 -2.40
N PHE A 203 13.05 8.46 -2.68
CA PHE A 203 12.81 7.73 -3.93
C PHE A 203 11.33 7.34 -4.08
N GLU A 204 10.70 6.81 -3.03
CA GLU A 204 9.28 6.46 -3.05
C GLU A 204 8.36 7.66 -3.21
N VAL A 205 8.62 8.73 -2.44
CA VAL A 205 7.87 9.99 -2.56
C VAL A 205 8.04 10.57 -3.97
N GLY A 206 9.25 10.47 -4.53
CA GLY A 206 9.55 10.89 -5.91
C GLY A 206 8.75 10.10 -6.96
N ILE A 207 8.74 8.77 -6.84
CA ILE A 207 7.94 7.90 -7.71
C ILE A 207 6.45 8.21 -7.55
N PHE A 208 5.96 8.32 -6.32
CA PHE A 208 4.58 8.65 -6.04
C PHE A 208 4.19 10.00 -6.66
N ALA A 209 5.00 11.04 -6.49
CA ALA A 209 4.76 12.36 -7.08
C ALA A 209 4.81 12.34 -8.61
N PHE A 210 5.67 11.52 -9.20
CA PHE A 210 5.73 11.32 -10.65
C PHE A 210 4.48 10.62 -11.18
N LEU A 211 4.08 9.52 -10.54
CA LEU A 211 2.91 8.74 -10.94
C LEU A 211 1.59 9.51 -10.69
N SER A 212 1.49 10.26 -9.59
CA SER A 212 0.30 11.05 -9.28
C SER A 212 0.04 12.21 -10.24
N ARG A 213 1.04 12.63 -11.03
CA ARG A 213 0.88 13.61 -12.11
C ARG A 213 0.33 13.00 -13.40
N ARG A 214 0.46 11.68 -13.58
CA ARG A 214 -0.23 10.97 -14.63
C ARG A 214 -1.65 10.72 -14.13
N SER A 215 -2.68 11.18 -14.88
CA SER A 215 -4.07 10.89 -14.54
C SER A 215 -4.26 9.37 -14.57
N LEU A 216 -4.23 8.77 -13.40
CA LEU A 216 -4.55 7.37 -13.22
C LEU A 216 -6.07 7.27 -13.33
N GLU A 217 -6.57 6.84 -14.48
CA GLU A 217 -7.95 6.39 -14.64
C GLU A 217 -8.07 5.05 -13.90
N THR A 218 -8.07 5.13 -12.57
CA THR A 218 -8.27 3.94 -11.74
C THR A 218 -9.76 3.77 -11.50
N THR A 219 -10.26 2.58 -11.78
CA THR A 219 -11.63 2.15 -11.42
C THR A 219 -11.82 1.99 -9.90
N TRP A 220 -10.77 2.12 -9.13
CA TRP A 220 -10.77 2.05 -7.67
C TRP A 220 -11.01 3.43 -7.07
N GLY A 221 -11.91 3.52 -6.09
CA GLY A 221 -12.20 4.77 -5.39
C GLY A 221 -10.93 5.41 -4.82
N ASP A 222 -10.85 6.74 -4.92
CA ASP A 222 -9.70 7.47 -4.38
C ASP A 222 -9.74 7.43 -2.84
N ALA A 223 -8.74 6.78 -2.23
CA ALA A 223 -8.58 6.72 -0.77
C ALA A 223 -8.55 8.11 -0.11
N ARG A 224 -8.15 9.15 -0.86
CA ARG A 224 -8.16 10.56 -0.39
C ARG A 224 -9.58 11.06 -0.16
N SER A 225 -10.49 10.76 -1.08
CA SER A 225 -11.91 11.11 -0.94
C SER A 225 -12.54 10.37 0.23
N GLY A 226 -12.17 9.10 0.44
CA GLY A 226 -12.59 8.31 1.60
C GLY A 226 -12.14 8.90 2.94
N LEU A 227 -10.89 9.34 3.04
CA LEU A 227 -10.35 10.02 4.23
C LEU A 227 -11.07 11.34 4.51
N LEU A 228 -11.30 12.16 3.48
CA LEU A 228 -12.02 13.42 3.60
C LEU A 228 -13.47 13.20 4.05
N LEU A 229 -14.15 12.22 3.47
CA LEU A 229 -15.52 11.86 3.86
C LEU A 229 -15.58 11.34 5.30
N THR A 230 -14.65 10.49 5.70
CA THR A 230 -14.58 9.97 7.08
C THR A 230 -14.28 11.10 8.06
N GLY A 231 -13.36 12.00 7.73
CA GLY A 231 -13.06 13.19 8.52
C GLY A 231 -14.27 14.12 8.65
N ALA A 232 -14.96 14.39 7.54
CA ALA A 232 -16.18 15.20 7.53
C ALA A 232 -17.29 14.55 8.35
N ARG A 233 -17.52 13.24 8.19
CA ARG A 233 -18.48 12.49 9.00
C ARG A 233 -18.16 12.57 10.48
N TYR A 234 -16.90 12.36 10.87
CA TYR A 234 -16.49 12.46 12.27
C TYR A 234 -16.71 13.87 12.83
N ALA A 235 -16.34 14.90 12.07
CA ALA A 235 -16.54 16.29 12.44
C ALA A 235 -18.03 16.61 12.62
N LEU A 236 -18.89 16.18 11.68
CA LEU A 236 -20.34 16.37 11.74
C LEU A 236 -20.97 15.66 12.94
N LEU A 237 -20.56 14.41 13.23
CA LEU A 237 -21.05 13.68 14.40
C LEU A 237 -20.63 14.34 15.72
N ARG A 238 -19.43 14.89 15.80
CA ARG A 238 -18.96 15.66 16.96
C ARG A 238 -19.70 16.97 17.13
N LEU A 239 -20.00 17.66 16.02
CA LEU A 239 -20.74 18.91 16.02
C LEU A 239 -22.21 18.71 16.43
N ARG A 240 -22.80 17.55 16.12
CA ARG A 240 -24.19 17.23 16.53
C ARG A 240 -24.37 17.30 18.03
N ASP A 241 -23.41 16.82 18.81
CA ASP A 241 -23.45 16.75 20.24
C ASP A 241 -22.81 17.97 20.94
N ALA A 242 -22.22 18.89 20.12
CA ALA A 242 -21.61 20.10 20.63
C ALA A 242 -22.69 21.15 21.03
N ARG A 243 -22.49 21.82 22.15
CA ARG A 243 -23.34 22.98 22.53
C ARG A 243 -23.10 24.10 21.51
N VAL A 244 -24.20 24.62 20.96
CA VAL A 244 -24.12 25.76 20.02
C VAL A 244 -23.69 27.00 20.83
N ASP A 245 -22.45 27.44 20.60
CA ASP A 245 -21.96 28.73 21.12
C ASP A 245 -22.39 29.83 20.13
N PRO A 246 -23.01 30.93 20.58
CA PRO A 246 -23.39 32.06 19.75
C PRO A 246 -22.24 32.63 18.91
N ARG A 247 -20.99 32.49 19.38
CA ARG A 247 -19.78 32.91 18.65
C ARG A 247 -19.50 32.05 17.41
N ASN A 248 -19.99 30.82 17.38
CA ASN A 248 -19.81 29.85 16.31
C ASN A 248 -21.08 29.67 15.48
N TRP A 249 -22.03 30.61 15.59
CA TRP A 249 -23.27 30.58 14.85
C TRP A 249 -22.98 30.61 13.33
N ARG A 250 -23.33 29.53 12.66
CA ARG A 250 -23.20 29.34 11.21
C ARG A 250 -24.46 28.66 10.71
N PRO A 251 -25.44 29.44 10.21
CA PRO A 251 -26.69 28.84 9.79
C PRO A 251 -26.48 27.95 8.57
N HIS A 252 -27.19 26.83 8.55
CA HIS A 252 -27.34 26.03 7.36
C HIS A 252 -28.71 26.37 6.78
N ILE A 253 -28.73 27.07 5.65
CA ILE A 253 -29.92 27.59 5.02
C ILE A 253 -30.25 26.73 3.82
N LEU A 254 -31.47 26.19 3.78
CA LEU A 254 -31.98 25.44 2.65
C LEU A 254 -32.88 26.39 1.83
N VAL A 255 -32.52 26.63 0.58
CA VAL A 255 -33.32 27.39 -0.37
C VAL A 255 -33.94 26.39 -1.36
N MET A 256 -35.26 26.41 -1.46
CA MET A 256 -35.98 25.61 -2.45
C MET A 256 -36.35 26.52 -3.63
N SER A 257 -35.99 26.12 -4.84
CA SER A 257 -36.22 26.89 -6.06
C SER A 257 -36.78 25.98 -7.15
N GLU A 258 -37.75 26.48 -7.90
CA GLU A 258 -38.23 25.87 -9.14
C GLU A 258 -37.45 26.41 -10.35
N ASP A 259 -36.93 27.63 -10.25
CA ASP A 259 -36.18 28.32 -11.32
C ASP A 259 -35.00 29.06 -10.68
N VAL A 260 -33.79 28.56 -10.95
CA VAL A 260 -32.56 29.05 -10.32
C VAL A 260 -32.27 30.51 -10.76
N GLU A 261 -32.52 30.86 -12.01
CA GLU A 261 -32.25 32.23 -12.53
C GLU A 261 -33.19 33.27 -11.93
N ARG A 262 -34.45 32.91 -11.77
CA ARG A 262 -35.47 33.77 -11.17
C ARG A 262 -35.26 33.97 -9.69
N ASP A 263 -34.75 32.95 -9.00
CA ASP A 263 -34.61 32.92 -7.55
C ASP A 263 -33.21 33.32 -7.05
N LEU A 264 -32.32 33.80 -7.93
CA LEU A 264 -30.99 34.34 -7.58
C LEU A 264 -31.04 35.35 -6.42
N PRO A 265 -32.01 36.31 -6.37
CA PRO A 265 -32.11 37.25 -5.28
C PRO A 265 -32.36 36.56 -3.92
N VAL A 266 -33.07 35.43 -3.92
CA VAL A 266 -33.32 34.64 -2.67
C VAL A 266 -32.03 34.00 -2.19
N LEU A 267 -31.17 33.53 -3.11
CA LEU A 267 -29.87 33.01 -2.78
C LEU A 267 -28.94 34.06 -2.19
N GLU A 268 -28.95 35.27 -2.77
CA GLU A 268 -28.18 36.41 -2.23
C GLU A 268 -28.65 36.81 -0.82
N ILE A 269 -29.96 36.82 -0.59
CA ILE A 269 -30.52 37.07 0.76
C ILE A 269 -30.09 35.98 1.72
N ALA A 270 -30.14 34.72 1.32
CA ALA A 270 -29.72 33.59 2.17
C ALA A 270 -28.23 33.67 2.54
N ASP A 271 -27.38 34.04 1.59
CA ASP A 271 -25.93 34.20 1.81
C ASP A 271 -25.63 35.40 2.72
N HIS A 272 -26.30 36.53 2.51
CA HIS A 272 -26.24 37.69 3.38
C HIS A 272 -26.73 37.39 4.82
N PHE A 273 -27.81 36.62 4.93
CA PHE A 273 -28.33 36.19 6.24
C PHE A 273 -27.32 35.30 6.96
N GLY A 274 -26.62 34.45 6.21
CA GLY A 274 -25.50 33.65 6.70
C GLY A 274 -24.23 34.44 6.97
N GLN A 275 -24.18 35.74 6.67
CA GLN A 275 -22.97 36.59 6.77
C GLN A 275 -21.76 35.98 6.03
N HIS A 276 -21.94 35.30 4.93
CA HIS A 276 -20.94 34.56 4.17
C HIS A 276 -20.17 33.52 5.00
N ARG A 277 -20.72 33.08 6.17
CA ARG A 277 -20.13 32.13 7.09
C ARG A 277 -20.91 30.82 7.23
N GLY A 278 -22.14 30.82 6.71
CA GLY A 278 -23.03 29.67 6.69
C GLY A 278 -22.82 28.75 5.48
N ILE A 279 -23.60 27.68 5.42
CA ILE A 279 -23.73 26.82 4.24
C ILE A 279 -25.11 27.09 3.65
N VAL A 280 -25.18 27.50 2.40
CA VAL A 280 -26.43 27.62 1.66
C VAL A 280 -26.55 26.43 0.74
N THR A 281 -27.64 25.67 0.89
CA THR A 281 -27.95 24.52 0.02
C THR A 281 -29.13 24.88 -0.84
N LEU A 282 -28.94 24.87 -2.15
CA LEU A 282 -30.02 25.06 -3.12
C LEU A 282 -30.62 23.69 -3.46
N VAL A 283 -31.92 23.58 -3.36
CA VAL A 283 -32.70 22.41 -3.80
C VAL A 283 -33.57 22.85 -4.98
N HIS A 284 -33.27 22.29 -6.13
CA HIS A 284 -34.14 22.47 -7.30
C HIS A 284 -35.28 21.45 -7.27
N VAL A 285 -36.52 21.94 -7.29
CA VAL A 285 -37.70 21.10 -7.26
C VAL A 285 -38.22 20.92 -8.66
N VAL A 286 -38.10 19.72 -9.20
CA VAL A 286 -38.59 19.36 -10.51
C VAL A 286 -39.93 18.63 -10.40
N ASN A 287 -40.97 19.14 -11.08
CA ASN A 287 -42.24 18.44 -11.21
C ASN A 287 -42.07 17.23 -12.15
N GLY A 288 -42.21 16.01 -11.64
CA GLY A 288 -42.13 14.79 -12.43
C GLY A 288 -42.71 13.59 -11.69
N VAL A 289 -43.04 12.54 -12.46
CA VAL A 289 -43.48 11.28 -11.88
C VAL A 289 -42.25 10.44 -11.54
N VAL A 290 -42.17 9.97 -10.29
CA VAL A 290 -41.08 9.10 -9.85
C VAL A 290 -41.21 7.77 -10.60
N GLY A 291 -40.29 7.53 -11.54
CA GLY A 291 -40.28 6.30 -12.36
C GLY A 291 -40.04 6.49 -13.86
N ASP A 292 -40.25 7.70 -14.39
CA ASP A 292 -39.74 8.05 -15.72
C ASP A 292 -38.24 8.39 -15.61
N GLU A 293 -37.47 7.91 -16.61
CA GLU A 293 -36.01 7.92 -16.71
C GLU A 293 -35.35 9.06 -15.91
N ALA A 294 -34.52 8.66 -14.96
CA ALA A 294 -33.79 9.59 -14.10
C ALA A 294 -33.15 10.68 -14.96
N VAL A 295 -33.72 11.89 -14.91
CA VAL A 295 -33.16 13.07 -15.58
C VAL A 295 -31.77 13.26 -14.96
N SER A 296 -30.74 13.00 -15.74
CA SER A 296 -29.36 13.14 -15.31
C SER A 296 -29.11 14.58 -14.85
N PRO A 297 -28.35 14.84 -13.78
CA PRO A 297 -27.95 16.21 -13.41
C PRO A 297 -27.33 16.99 -14.59
N ALA A 298 -26.70 16.31 -15.54
CA ALA A 298 -26.18 16.89 -16.77
C ALA A 298 -27.28 17.39 -17.75
N ASP A 299 -28.43 16.71 -17.77
CA ASP A 299 -29.57 17.11 -18.64
C ASP A 299 -30.34 18.30 -18.08
N ILE A 300 -30.31 18.49 -16.75
CA ILE A 300 -30.86 19.64 -16.06
C ILE A 300 -30.06 20.90 -16.43
N LEU A 301 -28.71 20.78 -16.33
CA LEU A 301 -27.80 21.89 -16.69
C LEU A 301 -27.74 22.20 -18.20
N ALA A 302 -28.16 21.28 -19.06
CA ALA A 302 -28.23 21.50 -20.52
C ALA A 302 -29.56 22.14 -20.98
N ARG A 303 -30.63 22.07 -20.18
CA ARG A 303 -31.92 22.71 -20.47
C ARG A 303 -31.96 24.21 -20.14
N ASP A 304 -31.06 24.66 -19.27
CA ASP A 304 -30.95 26.03 -18.77
C ASP A 304 -29.84 26.82 -19.51
N ARG A 305 -29.43 26.38 -20.70
CA ARG A 305 -28.56 27.11 -21.63
C ARG A 305 -29.39 27.52 -22.89
#